data_901684cdca6ee65d89a78ab3402d6eba
#
_entry.id   901684cdca6ee65d89a78ab3402d6eba
#
_cell.length_a   1.000
_cell.length_b   1.000
_cell.length_c   1.000
_cell.angle_alpha   90.00
_cell.angle_beta   90.00
_cell.angle_gamma   90.00
#
_symmetry.space_group_name_H-M   'P 1'
#
loop_
_entity.id
_entity.type
_entity.pdbx_description
1 polymer ?
#
loop_
_entity_poly.entity_id
_entity_poly.type
_entity_poly.pdbx_seq_one_letter_code
_entity_poly.pdbx_strand_id
1 'polypeptide(L)'
;MSILVIAEHDNAQLKGATYNVLAAAAKLGGDVHVLVMGQGAQAAADQAAKAQGVAKVLLADGASLAEGLAENASAQVLALASDYSHILFAATASGKNVAPRVAAKLDVAQISDIVSVDAPDTFQRPIYAGNAIATVQSGDAVKVITVRTTAFDGVAPEGGQAAVESVSPVDDSGLSSFVGRELAKSDRPELAGASAVVSGGRGMGSAENFKILEPLADKLGAALGASRAAVDSGYAPNDWQVGQTGKIVAPQLYVAVGISGAIQHLAGMKDSKVIVAINKDAEAPIFGVADYGLVADLFKAVPELTDAL
;
A
#
# COMPACT_ATOMS: atom_id res chain seq x y z
N MET A 1 15.07 -8.55 -21.13
CA MET A 1 13.80 -7.92 -20.68
C MET A 1 14.15 -7.10 -19.47
N SER A 2 13.92 -5.78 -19.52
CA SER A 2 14.22 -4.88 -18.39
C SER A 2 12.92 -4.42 -17.76
N ILE A 3 12.90 -4.38 -16.42
CA ILE A 3 11.75 -4.07 -15.60
C ILE A 3 12.07 -2.83 -14.79
N LEU A 4 11.19 -1.83 -14.80
CA LEU A 4 11.32 -0.62 -14.00
C LEU A 4 10.37 -0.69 -12.81
N VAL A 5 10.89 -0.62 -11.61
CA VAL A 5 10.13 -0.49 -10.37
C VAL A 5 10.21 0.96 -9.89
N ILE A 6 9.07 1.57 -9.65
CA ILE A 6 8.99 2.93 -9.12
C ILE A 6 9.00 2.84 -7.60
N ALA A 7 10.06 3.36 -6.98
CA ALA A 7 10.23 3.33 -5.54
C ALA A 7 9.26 4.29 -4.82
N GLU A 8 8.74 3.85 -3.69
CA GLU A 8 8.11 4.72 -2.69
C GLU A 8 9.06 4.91 -1.50
N HIS A 9 9.27 6.14 -1.10
CA HIS A 9 10.21 6.55 -0.06
C HIS A 9 9.80 7.91 0.55
N ASP A 10 10.52 8.32 1.57
CA ASP A 10 10.40 9.64 2.20
C ASP A 10 11.68 10.50 2.01
N ASN A 11 12.45 10.22 0.96
CA ASN A 11 13.79 10.68 0.62
C ASN A 11 14.92 10.08 1.49
N ALA A 12 14.64 9.66 2.72
CA ALA A 12 15.61 9.04 3.62
C ALA A 12 15.53 7.52 3.63
N GLN A 13 14.31 6.96 3.57
CA GLN A 13 14.06 5.53 3.69
C GLN A 13 13.08 5.04 2.62
N LEU A 14 13.32 3.82 2.12
CA LEU A 14 12.35 3.10 1.31
C LEU A 14 11.16 2.67 2.15
N LYS A 15 9.97 2.78 1.58
CA LYS A 15 8.76 2.20 2.17
C LYS A 15 8.68 0.70 1.90
N GLY A 16 8.09 -0.04 2.82
CA GLY A 16 7.86 -1.48 2.69
C GLY A 16 7.20 -1.89 1.38
N ALA A 17 6.29 -1.06 0.87
CA ALA A 17 5.62 -1.24 -0.42
C ALA A 17 6.60 -1.47 -1.59
N THR A 18 7.75 -0.80 -1.59
CA THR A 18 8.77 -0.98 -2.64
C THR A 18 9.33 -2.41 -2.65
N TYR A 19 9.60 -2.99 -1.49
CA TYR A 19 10.11 -4.37 -1.39
C TYR A 19 9.08 -5.40 -1.87
N ASN A 20 7.79 -5.17 -1.64
CA ASN A 20 6.72 -6.02 -2.17
C ASN A 20 6.62 -5.94 -3.70
N VAL A 21 6.78 -4.74 -4.28
CA VAL A 21 6.82 -4.59 -5.75
C VAL A 21 8.04 -5.26 -6.35
N LEU A 22 9.19 -5.19 -5.70
CA LEU A 22 10.41 -5.91 -6.11
C LEU A 22 10.18 -7.42 -6.14
N ALA A 23 9.46 -7.98 -5.17
CA ALA A 23 9.10 -9.40 -5.16
C ALA A 23 8.21 -9.79 -6.34
N ALA A 24 7.26 -8.94 -6.72
CA ALA A 24 6.45 -9.14 -7.93
C ALA A 24 7.30 -9.04 -9.20
N ALA A 25 8.21 -8.05 -9.26
CA ALA A 25 9.13 -7.86 -10.39
C ALA A 25 10.06 -9.06 -10.60
N ALA A 26 10.56 -9.67 -9.52
CA ALA A 26 11.42 -10.85 -9.59
C ALA A 26 10.73 -12.05 -10.26
N LYS A 27 9.37 -12.16 -10.13
CA LYS A 27 8.60 -13.24 -10.78
C LYS A 27 8.48 -13.09 -12.30
N LEU A 28 8.72 -11.89 -12.83
CA LEU A 28 8.69 -11.64 -14.28
C LEU A 28 9.93 -12.20 -15.00
N GLY A 29 11.04 -12.34 -14.28
CA GLY A 29 12.32 -12.77 -14.83
C GLY A 29 12.93 -11.70 -15.75
N GLY A 30 14.08 -11.19 -15.39
CA GLY A 30 14.78 -10.13 -16.12
C GLY A 30 15.50 -9.18 -15.17
N ASP A 31 16.18 -8.20 -15.73
CA ASP A 31 16.91 -7.20 -14.93
C ASP A 31 15.93 -6.21 -14.32
N VAL A 32 15.95 -6.12 -12.99
CA VAL A 32 15.09 -5.19 -12.23
C VAL A 32 15.86 -3.92 -11.93
N HIS A 33 15.40 -2.81 -12.47
CA HIS A 33 15.91 -1.48 -12.19
C HIS A 33 14.92 -0.75 -11.28
N VAL A 34 15.43 0.03 -10.33
CA VAL A 34 14.61 0.83 -9.42
C VAL A 34 14.79 2.30 -9.73
N LEU A 35 13.70 3.02 -9.98
CA LEU A 35 13.71 4.47 -10.11
C LEU A 35 13.35 5.12 -8.78
N VAL A 36 14.28 5.89 -8.24
CA VAL A 36 14.10 6.75 -7.06
C VAL A 36 14.00 8.21 -7.53
N MET A 37 12.89 8.86 -7.23
CA MET A 37 12.55 10.22 -7.68
C MET A 37 12.30 11.11 -6.48
N GLY A 38 13.08 12.19 -6.31
CA GLY A 38 12.89 13.08 -5.16
C GLY A 38 13.83 14.28 -5.17
N GLN A 39 14.00 14.89 -4.01
CA GLN A 39 15.03 15.88 -3.76
C GLN A 39 15.79 15.50 -2.49
N GLY A 40 17.10 15.31 -2.62
CA GLY A 40 17.93 14.79 -1.53
C GLY A 40 17.66 13.31 -1.24
N ALA A 41 17.29 12.51 -2.26
CA ALA A 41 16.85 11.12 -2.12
C ALA A 41 18.00 10.08 -2.21
N GLN A 42 19.26 10.50 -2.10
CA GLN A 42 20.42 9.59 -2.17
C GLN A 42 20.34 8.44 -1.16
N ALA A 43 19.91 8.71 0.08
CA ALA A 43 19.82 7.69 1.12
C ALA A 43 18.80 6.59 0.77
N ALA A 44 17.67 6.96 0.16
CA ALA A 44 16.69 6.00 -0.34
C ALA A 44 17.23 5.19 -1.53
N ALA A 45 18.02 5.83 -2.42
CA ALA A 45 18.67 5.14 -3.53
C ALA A 45 19.72 4.13 -3.04
N ASP A 46 20.49 4.46 -2.01
CA ASP A 46 21.49 3.57 -1.40
C ASP A 46 20.81 2.36 -0.73
N GLN A 47 19.61 2.53 -0.16
CA GLN A 47 18.83 1.40 0.36
C GLN A 47 18.26 0.54 -0.77
N ALA A 48 17.77 1.14 -1.86
CA ALA A 48 17.32 0.40 -3.03
C ALA A 48 18.43 -0.45 -3.63
N ALA A 49 19.66 0.07 -3.65
CA ALA A 49 20.84 -0.65 -4.17
C ALA A 49 21.21 -1.90 -3.35
N LYS A 50 20.86 -1.91 -2.06
CA LYS A 50 21.10 -3.06 -1.17
C LYS A 50 19.99 -4.10 -1.21
N ALA A 51 18.81 -3.77 -1.74
CA ALA A 51 17.69 -4.70 -1.80
C ALA A 51 18.01 -5.90 -2.71
N GLN A 52 17.57 -7.07 -2.26
CA GLN A 52 17.79 -8.30 -2.99
C GLN A 52 17.14 -8.27 -4.38
N GLY A 53 17.88 -8.68 -5.43
CA GLY A 53 17.36 -8.81 -6.79
C GLY A 53 17.35 -7.53 -7.61
N VAL A 54 17.80 -6.40 -7.05
CA VAL A 54 17.97 -5.15 -7.80
C VAL A 54 19.25 -5.20 -8.62
N ALA A 55 19.15 -4.98 -9.92
CA ALA A 55 20.30 -4.95 -10.84
C ALA A 55 20.91 -3.55 -10.97
N LYS A 56 20.07 -2.51 -10.88
CA LYS A 56 20.46 -1.10 -11.04
C LYS A 56 19.48 -0.19 -10.32
N VAL A 57 19.98 0.93 -9.80
CA VAL A 57 19.16 2.03 -9.28
C VAL A 57 19.38 3.27 -10.14
N LEU A 58 18.29 3.90 -10.56
CA LEU A 58 18.28 5.18 -11.25
C LEU A 58 17.81 6.25 -10.26
N LEU A 59 18.63 7.25 -10.01
CA LEU A 59 18.32 8.34 -9.12
C LEU A 59 18.03 9.61 -9.93
N ALA A 60 16.77 10.05 -9.93
CA ALA A 60 16.34 11.34 -10.45
C ALA A 60 16.18 12.31 -9.26
N ASP A 61 17.22 13.09 -8.98
CA ASP A 61 17.26 14.00 -7.82
C ASP A 61 17.14 15.46 -8.30
N GLY A 62 16.03 16.11 -7.99
CA GLY A 62 15.76 17.47 -8.43
C GLY A 62 14.53 18.10 -7.79
N ALA A 63 14.51 19.44 -7.78
CA ALA A 63 13.45 20.22 -7.15
C ALA A 63 12.06 19.95 -7.74
N SER A 64 11.96 19.66 -9.04
CA SER A 64 10.70 19.30 -9.71
C SER A 64 10.05 18.02 -9.18
N LEU A 65 10.84 17.17 -8.52
CA LEU A 65 10.41 15.86 -8.00
C LEU A 65 10.29 15.84 -6.47
N ALA A 66 10.56 16.96 -5.79
CA ALA A 66 10.65 17.06 -4.34
C ALA A 66 9.41 16.55 -3.59
N GLU A 67 8.20 16.86 -4.10
CA GLU A 67 6.93 16.58 -3.43
C GLU A 67 6.14 15.45 -4.10
N GLY A 68 6.73 14.78 -5.10
CA GLY A 68 6.13 13.66 -5.80
C GLY A 68 4.84 14.00 -6.55
N LEU A 69 4.76 15.23 -7.11
CA LEU A 69 3.62 15.64 -7.95
C LEU A 69 3.48 14.68 -9.12
N ALA A 70 2.28 14.16 -9.33
CA ALA A 70 2.04 13.07 -10.28
C ALA A 70 2.34 13.46 -11.74
N GLU A 71 2.18 14.74 -12.08
CA GLU A 71 2.52 15.29 -13.40
C GLU A 71 4.01 15.14 -13.68
N ASN A 72 4.86 15.57 -12.75
CA ASN A 72 6.31 15.52 -12.88
C ASN A 72 6.83 14.08 -12.75
N ALA A 73 6.30 13.32 -11.78
CA ALA A 73 6.66 11.91 -11.61
C ALA A 73 6.33 11.07 -12.85
N SER A 74 5.14 11.28 -13.46
CA SER A 74 4.80 10.58 -14.70
C SER A 74 5.69 10.98 -15.87
N ALA A 75 6.06 12.25 -15.99
CA ALA A 75 6.99 12.72 -17.01
C ALA A 75 8.37 12.08 -16.85
N GLN A 76 8.87 11.95 -15.60
CA GLN A 76 10.15 11.29 -15.32
C GLN A 76 10.12 9.81 -15.72
N VAL A 77 9.05 9.10 -15.39
CA VAL A 77 8.90 7.68 -15.78
C VAL A 77 8.85 7.55 -17.30
N LEU A 78 8.10 8.42 -18.00
CA LEU A 78 7.99 8.41 -19.45
C LEU A 78 9.32 8.68 -20.16
N ALA A 79 10.18 9.54 -19.60
CA ALA A 79 11.50 9.82 -20.16
C ALA A 79 12.41 8.56 -20.21
N LEU A 80 12.10 7.53 -19.41
CA LEU A 80 12.85 6.27 -19.34
C LEU A 80 12.10 5.09 -19.93
N ALA A 81 10.80 5.23 -20.21
CA ALA A 81 9.88 4.11 -20.51
C ALA A 81 10.29 3.27 -21.71
N SER A 82 10.96 3.87 -22.72
CA SER A 82 11.38 3.16 -23.96
C SER A 82 12.35 1.99 -23.70
N ASP A 83 13.05 1.99 -22.57
CA ASP A 83 14.06 0.99 -22.23
C ASP A 83 13.47 -0.20 -21.48
N TYR A 84 12.18 -0.16 -21.18
CA TYR A 84 11.52 -1.13 -20.29
C TYR A 84 10.30 -1.78 -20.95
N SER A 85 10.17 -3.08 -20.71
CA SER A 85 8.98 -3.85 -21.09
C SER A 85 7.90 -3.86 -20.02
N HIS A 86 8.29 -3.58 -18.77
CA HIS A 86 7.38 -3.56 -17.62
C HIS A 86 7.72 -2.37 -16.73
N ILE A 87 6.70 -1.66 -16.28
CA ILE A 87 6.79 -0.55 -15.34
C ILE A 87 5.83 -0.82 -14.19
N LEU A 88 6.40 -1.06 -13.00
CA LEU A 88 5.67 -1.50 -11.82
C LEU A 88 5.59 -0.40 -10.76
N PHE A 89 4.40 -0.20 -10.23
CA PHE A 89 4.10 0.70 -9.13
C PHE A 89 3.46 -0.09 -7.98
N ALA A 90 3.60 0.36 -6.75
CA ALA A 90 2.76 -0.13 -5.66
C ALA A 90 1.30 0.34 -5.88
N ALA A 91 0.32 -0.49 -5.53
CA ALA A 91 -1.11 -0.13 -5.59
C ALA A 91 -1.54 0.76 -4.42
N THR A 92 -0.71 1.70 -4.02
CA THR A 92 -0.96 2.76 -3.04
C THR A 92 -1.63 3.98 -3.66
N ALA A 93 -1.99 4.98 -2.88
CA ALA A 93 -2.52 6.24 -3.40
C ALA A 93 -1.55 6.92 -4.38
N SER A 94 -0.24 6.89 -4.09
CA SER A 94 0.80 7.46 -4.95
C SER A 94 0.89 6.72 -6.29
N GLY A 95 1.07 5.41 -6.26
CA GLY A 95 1.15 4.60 -7.49
C GLY A 95 -0.11 4.68 -8.33
N LYS A 96 -1.31 4.65 -7.70
CA LYS A 96 -2.60 4.81 -8.38
C LYS A 96 -2.81 6.18 -9.00
N ASN A 97 -2.10 7.21 -8.55
CA ASN A 97 -2.13 8.54 -9.15
C ASN A 97 -1.18 8.65 -10.38
N VAL A 98 -0.01 8.01 -10.33
CA VAL A 98 1.01 8.13 -11.38
C VAL A 98 0.80 7.10 -12.50
N ALA A 99 0.57 5.82 -12.18
CA ALA A 99 0.50 4.74 -13.16
C ALA A 99 -0.49 4.96 -14.29
N PRO A 100 -1.76 5.40 -14.07
CA PRO A 100 -2.71 5.63 -15.16
C PRO A 100 -2.29 6.76 -16.09
N ARG A 101 -1.57 7.77 -15.58
CA ARG A 101 -1.02 8.86 -16.41
C ARG A 101 0.07 8.32 -17.36
N VAL A 102 0.94 7.44 -16.84
CA VAL A 102 1.98 6.78 -17.65
C VAL A 102 1.34 5.88 -18.71
N ALA A 103 0.39 5.02 -18.31
CA ALA A 103 -0.30 4.13 -19.24
C ALA A 103 -1.01 4.89 -20.37
N ALA A 104 -1.76 5.95 -20.03
CA ALA A 104 -2.45 6.78 -21.00
C ALA A 104 -1.50 7.49 -21.97
N LYS A 105 -0.33 7.93 -21.52
CA LYS A 105 0.68 8.59 -22.37
C LYS A 105 1.41 7.61 -23.29
N LEU A 106 1.54 6.33 -22.87
CA LEU A 106 2.11 5.27 -23.71
C LEU A 106 1.07 4.61 -24.61
N ASP A 107 -0.20 4.99 -24.50
CA ASP A 107 -1.33 4.39 -25.22
C ASP A 107 -1.44 2.87 -24.99
N VAL A 108 -1.28 2.45 -23.72
CA VAL A 108 -1.37 1.05 -23.27
C VAL A 108 -2.41 0.89 -22.16
N ALA A 109 -2.90 -0.34 -21.96
CA ALA A 109 -3.78 -0.66 -20.84
C ALA A 109 -2.99 -0.75 -19.52
N GLN A 110 -3.52 -0.14 -18.45
CA GLN A 110 -3.00 -0.38 -17.11
C GLN A 110 -3.53 -1.70 -16.56
N ILE A 111 -2.62 -2.55 -16.07
CA ILE A 111 -2.96 -3.78 -15.34
C ILE A 111 -2.98 -3.45 -13.86
N SER A 112 -4.18 -3.27 -13.31
CA SER A 112 -4.35 -2.70 -11.96
C SER A 112 -4.42 -3.76 -10.88
N ASP A 113 -3.68 -3.52 -9.77
CA ASP A 113 -3.85 -4.21 -8.50
C ASP A 113 -3.63 -5.72 -8.59
N ILE A 114 -2.54 -6.14 -9.27
CA ILE A 114 -2.23 -7.56 -9.45
C ILE A 114 -1.92 -8.25 -8.11
N VAL A 115 -2.34 -9.52 -8.00
CA VAL A 115 -2.07 -10.40 -6.86
C VAL A 115 -1.21 -11.60 -7.23
N SER A 116 -1.03 -11.87 -8.53
CA SER A 116 -0.13 -12.91 -9.04
C SER A 116 0.49 -12.49 -10.37
N VAL A 117 1.67 -13.04 -10.64
CA VAL A 117 2.36 -13.02 -11.93
C VAL A 117 2.43 -14.47 -12.39
N ASP A 118 1.66 -14.82 -13.41
CA ASP A 118 1.57 -16.19 -13.94
C ASP A 118 2.52 -16.37 -15.14
N ALA A 119 2.72 -15.31 -15.92
CA ALA A 119 3.68 -15.21 -17.01
C ALA A 119 4.10 -13.74 -17.22
N PRO A 120 5.10 -13.42 -18.05
CA PRO A 120 5.50 -12.03 -18.30
C PRO A 120 4.39 -11.13 -18.85
N ASP A 121 3.37 -11.70 -19.45
CA ASP A 121 2.20 -11.01 -20.02
C ASP A 121 0.87 -11.35 -19.33
N THR A 122 0.89 -12.26 -18.34
CA THR A 122 -0.32 -12.84 -17.74
C THR A 122 -0.32 -12.65 -16.22
N PHE A 123 -1.40 -12.08 -15.69
CA PHE A 123 -1.50 -11.65 -14.31
C PHE A 123 -2.87 -11.99 -13.73
N GLN A 124 -2.95 -12.18 -12.41
CA GLN A 124 -4.21 -12.28 -11.70
C GLN A 124 -4.50 -10.98 -10.93
N ARG A 125 -5.75 -10.57 -10.95
CA ARG A 125 -6.23 -9.40 -10.21
C ARG A 125 -7.64 -9.60 -9.67
N PRO A 126 -7.94 -9.06 -8.49
CA PRO A 126 -9.29 -9.12 -7.94
C PRO A 126 -10.21 -8.16 -8.68
N ILE A 127 -11.45 -8.61 -8.85
CA ILE A 127 -12.59 -7.86 -9.38
C ILE A 127 -13.79 -8.03 -8.45
N TYR A 128 -14.86 -7.25 -8.62
CA TYR A 128 -16.05 -7.28 -7.75
C TYR A 128 -15.71 -7.21 -6.25
N ALA A 129 -14.88 -6.21 -5.88
CA ALA A 129 -14.40 -6.03 -4.50
C ALA A 129 -13.67 -7.27 -3.92
N GLY A 130 -13.02 -8.06 -4.78
CA GLY A 130 -12.26 -9.24 -4.39
C GLY A 130 -13.10 -10.53 -4.28
N ASN A 131 -14.36 -10.51 -4.70
CA ASN A 131 -15.19 -11.72 -4.74
C ASN A 131 -14.86 -12.65 -5.93
N ALA A 132 -14.13 -12.12 -6.93
CA ALA A 132 -13.65 -12.91 -8.05
C ALA A 132 -12.20 -12.50 -8.38
N ILE A 133 -11.44 -13.46 -8.89
CA ILE A 133 -10.09 -13.22 -9.43
C ILE A 133 -10.17 -13.38 -10.94
N ALA A 134 -9.75 -12.35 -11.66
CA ALA A 134 -9.63 -12.40 -13.11
C ALA A 134 -8.17 -12.66 -13.50
N THR A 135 -7.95 -13.62 -14.39
CA THR A 135 -6.69 -13.77 -15.11
C THR A 135 -6.75 -12.88 -16.34
N VAL A 136 -5.79 -11.98 -16.47
CA VAL A 136 -5.71 -11.01 -17.57
C VAL A 136 -4.38 -11.19 -18.31
N GLN A 137 -4.43 -11.13 -19.64
CA GLN A 137 -3.25 -11.16 -20.50
C GLN A 137 -3.17 -9.86 -21.31
N SER A 138 -2.00 -9.24 -21.35
CA SER A 138 -1.75 -8.01 -22.10
C SER A 138 -0.87 -8.28 -23.30
N GLY A 139 -1.34 -7.88 -24.48
CA GLY A 139 -0.55 -7.86 -25.72
C GLY A 139 0.28 -6.59 -25.93
N ASP A 140 0.19 -5.60 -25.03
CA ASP A 140 0.90 -4.32 -25.16
C ASP A 140 2.43 -4.52 -25.11
N ALA A 141 3.17 -3.69 -25.83
CA ALA A 141 4.63 -3.75 -25.81
C ALA A 141 5.21 -3.42 -24.43
N VAL A 142 4.64 -2.42 -23.76
CA VAL A 142 4.98 -2.02 -22.40
C VAL A 142 3.81 -2.32 -21.47
N LYS A 143 4.04 -3.06 -20.39
CA LYS A 143 3.04 -3.35 -19.36
C LYS A 143 3.18 -2.35 -18.21
N VAL A 144 2.16 -1.52 -17.99
CA VAL A 144 2.09 -0.62 -16.84
C VAL A 144 1.22 -1.28 -15.76
N ILE A 145 1.82 -1.56 -14.62
CA ILE A 145 1.26 -2.47 -13.61
C ILE A 145 1.21 -1.78 -12.25
N THR A 146 0.09 -1.88 -11.54
CA THR A 146 0.08 -1.63 -10.10
C THR A 146 -0.01 -2.93 -9.33
N VAL A 147 0.83 -3.09 -8.30
CA VAL A 147 1.01 -4.32 -7.53
C VAL A 147 0.32 -4.19 -6.17
N ARG A 148 -0.56 -5.13 -5.82
CA ARG A 148 -1.12 -5.23 -4.46
C ARG A 148 -0.03 -5.67 -3.51
N THR A 149 0.43 -4.77 -2.66
CA THR A 149 1.59 -5.00 -1.77
C THR A 149 1.35 -6.16 -0.80
N THR A 150 0.12 -6.36 -0.35
CA THR A 150 -0.25 -7.44 0.58
C THR A 150 -0.26 -8.83 -0.05
N ALA A 151 -0.14 -8.95 -1.37
CA ALA A 151 -0.14 -10.24 -2.08
C ALA A 151 1.27 -10.79 -2.35
N PHE A 152 2.30 -10.03 -2.05
CA PHE A 152 3.69 -10.41 -2.29
C PHE A 152 4.52 -10.15 -1.03
N ASP A 153 5.15 -11.18 -0.50
CA ASP A 153 6.11 -11.01 0.59
C ASP A 153 7.31 -10.21 0.06
N GLY A 154 7.67 -9.13 0.74
CA GLY A 154 8.76 -8.25 0.31
C GLY A 154 10.10 -8.97 0.23
N VAL A 155 10.93 -8.59 -0.74
CA VAL A 155 12.31 -9.08 -0.81
C VAL A 155 13.10 -8.61 0.41
N ALA A 156 14.21 -9.30 0.71
CA ALA A 156 15.12 -8.87 1.78
C ALA A 156 15.67 -7.45 1.47
N PRO A 157 15.69 -6.55 2.47
CA PRO A 157 16.22 -5.19 2.29
C PRO A 157 17.75 -5.15 2.08
N GLU A 158 18.41 -6.25 2.36
CA GLU A 158 19.85 -6.45 2.24
C GLU A 158 20.15 -7.65 1.33
N GLY A 159 21.37 -7.70 0.78
CA GLY A 159 21.85 -8.80 -0.07
C GLY A 159 22.10 -8.40 -1.52
N GLY A 160 21.71 -7.18 -1.93
CA GLY A 160 22.03 -6.57 -3.20
C GLY A 160 23.27 -5.67 -3.12
N GLN A 161 23.85 -5.36 -4.29
CA GLN A 161 24.99 -4.44 -4.47
C GLN A 161 24.86 -3.73 -5.83
N ALA A 162 23.68 -3.21 -6.13
CA ALA A 162 23.41 -2.51 -7.39
C ALA A 162 24.15 -1.19 -7.49
N ALA A 163 24.54 -0.81 -8.68
CA ALA A 163 25.07 0.54 -8.94
C ALA A 163 23.92 1.56 -8.88
N VAL A 164 24.21 2.73 -8.30
CA VAL A 164 23.32 3.89 -8.36
C VAL A 164 23.82 4.81 -9.48
N GLU A 165 22.97 5.01 -10.48
CA GLU A 165 23.24 5.91 -11.60
C GLU A 165 22.33 7.14 -11.52
N SER A 166 22.91 8.33 -11.60
CA SER A 166 22.14 9.57 -11.67
C SER A 166 21.56 9.74 -13.07
N VAL A 167 20.26 10.05 -13.11
CA VAL A 167 19.54 10.44 -14.33
C VAL A 167 19.05 11.87 -14.20
N SER A 168 18.99 12.60 -15.31
CA SER A 168 18.51 13.98 -15.27
C SER A 168 17.07 14.06 -14.81
N PRO A 169 16.75 14.85 -13.78
CA PRO A 169 15.37 15.09 -13.42
C PRO A 169 14.67 15.90 -14.53
N VAL A 170 13.40 15.63 -14.75
CA VAL A 170 12.58 16.41 -15.68
C VAL A 170 12.33 17.82 -15.14
N ASP A 171 12.07 18.76 -16.05
CA ASP A 171 11.63 20.10 -15.67
C ASP A 171 10.24 20.07 -15.02
N ASP A 172 9.95 21.06 -14.19
CA ASP A 172 8.62 21.23 -13.62
C ASP A 172 7.59 21.54 -14.71
N SER A 173 6.52 20.75 -14.75
CA SER A 173 5.43 20.92 -15.72
C SER A 173 4.61 22.19 -15.49
N GLY A 174 4.63 22.76 -14.27
CA GLY A 174 3.83 23.90 -13.88
C GLY A 174 2.31 23.65 -13.85
N LEU A 175 1.87 22.39 -13.98
CA LEU A 175 0.44 22.02 -14.01
C LEU A 175 -0.20 21.97 -12.63
N SER A 176 0.61 21.71 -11.61
CA SER A 176 0.20 21.70 -10.20
C SER A 176 1.33 22.23 -9.34
N SER A 177 1.00 22.67 -8.12
CA SER A 177 2.00 23.14 -7.15
C SER A 177 1.68 22.55 -5.78
N PHE A 178 2.73 22.25 -5.02
CA PHE A 178 2.60 21.82 -3.63
C PHE A 178 2.29 23.03 -2.75
N VAL A 179 1.22 22.94 -1.95
CA VAL A 179 0.79 24.00 -1.04
C VAL A 179 1.16 23.67 0.41
N GLY A 180 1.00 22.41 0.79
CA GLY A 180 1.29 21.97 2.15
C GLY A 180 0.84 20.53 2.39
N ARG A 181 1.37 19.96 3.48
CA ARG A 181 1.03 18.61 3.94
C ARG A 181 0.85 18.62 5.46
N GLU A 182 -0.28 18.12 5.91
CA GLU A 182 -0.51 17.83 7.32
C GLU A 182 -0.35 16.33 7.52
N LEU A 183 0.65 15.94 8.30
CA LEU A 183 0.89 14.55 8.66
C LEU A 183 0.52 14.33 10.11
N ALA A 184 -0.35 13.37 10.37
CA ALA A 184 -0.57 12.88 11.72
C ALA A 184 0.73 12.24 12.23
N LYS A 185 1.30 12.80 13.31
CA LYS A 185 2.44 12.19 13.98
C LYS A 185 1.92 11.02 14.81
N SER A 186 2.41 9.84 14.54
CA SER A 186 2.10 8.63 15.31
C SER A 186 3.40 7.86 15.52
N ASP A 187 3.63 7.43 16.75
CA ASP A 187 4.73 6.51 17.10
C ASP A 187 4.37 5.04 16.80
N ARG A 188 3.12 4.78 16.35
CA ARG A 188 2.64 3.44 15.97
C ARG A 188 3.08 3.07 14.56
N PRO A 189 3.16 1.76 14.26
CA PRO A 189 3.46 1.28 12.91
C PRO A 189 2.52 1.88 11.85
N GLU A 190 3.03 2.09 10.65
CA GLU A 190 2.19 2.50 9.51
C GLU A 190 1.19 1.39 9.18
N LEU A 191 -0.09 1.75 9.00
CA LEU A 191 -1.21 0.84 8.85
C LEU A 191 -1.00 -0.20 7.73
N ALA A 192 -0.44 0.19 6.60
CA ALA A 192 -0.26 -0.70 5.45
C ALA A 192 0.82 -1.79 5.66
N GLY A 193 1.77 -1.57 6.57
CA GLY A 193 2.88 -2.49 6.86
C GLY A 193 2.84 -3.12 8.25
N ALA A 194 1.80 -2.82 9.05
CA ALA A 194 1.70 -3.31 10.42
C ALA A 194 1.45 -4.81 10.48
N SER A 195 2.13 -5.51 11.39
CA SER A 195 1.91 -6.93 11.66
C SER A 195 0.62 -7.20 12.44
N ALA A 196 0.12 -6.21 13.19
CA ALA A 196 -1.15 -6.24 13.88
C ALA A 196 -1.91 -4.93 13.66
N VAL A 197 -3.24 -5.02 13.54
CA VAL A 197 -4.13 -3.87 13.37
C VAL A 197 -5.31 -4.00 14.32
N VAL A 198 -5.59 -2.94 15.07
CA VAL A 198 -6.82 -2.78 15.87
C VAL A 198 -7.67 -1.71 15.21
N SER A 199 -8.85 -2.08 14.74
CA SER A 199 -9.69 -1.22 13.89
C SER A 199 -11.06 -0.97 14.52
N GLY A 200 -11.46 0.30 14.59
CA GLY A 200 -12.75 0.73 15.10
C GLY A 200 -13.79 0.99 14.00
N GLY A 201 -15.02 0.55 14.24
CA GLY A 201 -16.15 0.83 13.36
C GLY A 201 -17.03 1.98 13.85
N ARG A 202 -18.11 2.22 13.11
CA ARG A 202 -19.16 3.18 13.52
C ARG A 202 -19.77 2.82 14.88
N GLY A 203 -19.70 1.53 15.30
CA GLY A 203 -20.13 1.08 16.62
C GLY A 203 -19.42 1.72 17.80
N MET A 204 -18.26 2.37 17.59
CA MET A 204 -17.55 3.15 18.60
C MET A 204 -18.34 4.39 19.04
N GLY A 205 -19.19 4.97 18.20
CA GLY A 205 -20.13 6.02 18.52
C GLY A 205 -19.57 7.45 18.58
N SER A 206 -18.28 7.64 18.87
CA SER A 206 -17.62 8.95 18.89
C SER A 206 -16.10 8.85 18.72
N ALA A 207 -15.43 9.98 18.42
CA ALA A 207 -13.97 10.08 18.39
C ALA A 207 -13.32 9.81 19.77
N GLU A 208 -13.99 10.25 20.86
CA GLU A 208 -13.48 10.00 22.22
C GLU A 208 -13.44 8.51 22.55
N ASN A 209 -14.43 7.77 22.09
CA ASN A 209 -14.50 6.33 22.32
C ASN A 209 -13.41 5.55 21.58
N PHE A 210 -12.86 6.09 20.47
CA PHE A 210 -11.72 5.47 19.81
C PHE A 210 -10.50 5.33 20.72
N LYS A 211 -10.36 6.17 21.74
CA LYS A 211 -9.26 6.11 22.71
C LYS A 211 -9.21 4.78 23.48
N ILE A 212 -10.33 4.07 23.61
CA ILE A 212 -10.34 2.76 24.29
C ILE A 212 -9.54 1.69 23.50
N LEU A 213 -9.31 1.91 22.18
CA LEU A 213 -8.53 1.02 21.34
C LEU A 213 -7.02 1.22 21.51
N GLU A 214 -6.60 2.41 21.98
CA GLU A 214 -5.18 2.77 22.09
C GLU A 214 -4.40 1.85 23.01
N PRO A 215 -4.84 1.55 24.26
CA PRO A 215 -4.12 0.64 25.15
C PRO A 215 -4.01 -0.78 24.58
N LEU A 216 -5.05 -1.27 23.90
CA LEU A 216 -5.01 -2.56 23.23
C LEU A 216 -4.01 -2.56 22.07
N ALA A 217 -4.02 -1.51 21.26
CA ALA A 217 -3.07 -1.37 20.16
C ALA A 217 -1.63 -1.27 20.68
N ASP A 218 -1.39 -0.53 21.75
CA ASP A 218 -0.05 -0.40 22.36
C ASP A 218 0.47 -1.74 22.89
N LYS A 219 -0.35 -2.53 23.59
CA LYS A 219 0.03 -3.87 24.06
C LYS A 219 0.35 -4.85 22.93
N LEU A 220 -0.35 -4.73 21.81
CA LEU A 220 -0.15 -5.59 20.63
C LEU A 220 0.92 -5.06 19.66
N GLY A 221 1.49 -3.88 19.91
CA GLY A 221 2.35 -3.20 18.93
C GLY A 221 1.63 -2.94 17.60
N ALA A 222 0.31 -2.72 17.66
CA ALA A 222 -0.58 -2.66 16.52
C ALA A 222 -0.74 -1.24 15.96
N ALA A 223 -1.01 -1.13 14.67
CA ALA A 223 -1.54 0.08 14.07
C ALA A 223 -3.03 0.25 14.40
N LEU A 224 -3.50 1.50 14.43
CA LEU A 224 -4.92 1.81 14.52
C LEU A 224 -5.53 1.93 13.14
N GLY A 225 -6.68 1.29 12.95
CA GLY A 225 -7.50 1.37 11.74
C GLY A 225 -8.91 1.86 12.03
N ALA A 226 -9.63 2.20 10.98
CA ALA A 226 -11.03 2.61 11.07
C ALA A 226 -11.83 2.18 9.85
N SER A 227 -13.13 1.96 10.04
CA SER A 227 -14.04 1.81 8.91
C SER A 227 -14.30 3.16 8.25
N ARG A 228 -14.64 3.15 6.94
CA ARG A 228 -15.06 4.37 6.24
C ARG A 228 -16.17 5.11 6.98
N ALA A 229 -17.17 4.40 7.49
CA ALA A 229 -18.27 5.01 8.22
C ALA A 229 -17.83 5.74 9.50
N ALA A 230 -16.79 5.26 10.19
CA ALA A 230 -16.21 5.93 11.34
C ALA A 230 -15.44 7.19 10.93
N VAL A 231 -14.69 7.13 9.83
CA VAL A 231 -13.96 8.28 9.27
C VAL A 231 -14.93 9.35 8.78
N ASP A 232 -15.93 8.98 7.98
CA ASP A 232 -16.96 9.91 7.48
C ASP A 232 -17.75 10.58 8.62
N SER A 233 -17.85 9.91 9.77
CA SER A 233 -18.48 10.47 11.00
C SER A 233 -17.52 11.33 11.83
N GLY A 234 -16.27 11.49 11.42
CA GLY A 234 -15.25 12.27 12.15
C GLY A 234 -14.71 11.58 13.41
N TYR A 235 -14.88 10.24 13.56
CA TYR A 235 -14.39 9.50 14.73
C TYR A 235 -12.92 9.15 14.64
N ALA A 236 -12.39 9.05 13.43
CA ALA A 236 -11.00 8.71 13.15
C ALA A 236 -10.48 9.50 11.93
N PRO A 237 -9.16 9.77 11.88
CA PRO A 237 -8.56 10.44 10.73
C PRO A 237 -8.63 9.58 9.46
N ASN A 238 -8.61 10.24 8.30
CA ASN A 238 -8.70 9.56 7.00
C ASN A 238 -7.57 8.55 6.77
N ASP A 239 -6.39 8.79 7.33
CA ASP A 239 -5.22 7.91 7.20
C ASP A 239 -5.39 6.55 7.87
N TRP A 240 -6.39 6.41 8.75
CA TRP A 240 -6.72 5.14 9.42
C TRP A 240 -7.74 4.32 8.64
N GLN A 241 -8.29 4.85 7.53
CA GLN A 241 -9.34 4.15 6.80
C GLN A 241 -8.80 2.84 6.18
N VAL A 242 -9.45 1.72 6.55
CA VAL A 242 -9.26 0.39 5.96
C VAL A 242 -10.45 0.07 5.07
N GLY A 243 -10.18 -0.40 3.86
CA GLY A 243 -11.22 -0.81 2.92
C GLY A 243 -10.83 -0.56 1.47
N GLN A 244 -11.76 -0.81 0.56
CA GLN A 244 -11.59 -0.67 -0.88
C GLN A 244 -11.12 0.73 -1.31
N THR A 245 -11.60 1.77 -0.64
CA THR A 245 -11.25 3.18 -0.91
C THR A 245 -10.26 3.76 0.10
N GLY A 246 -9.85 2.96 1.07
CA GLY A 246 -8.80 3.26 2.04
C GLY A 246 -7.54 2.45 1.80
N LYS A 247 -6.87 2.09 2.88
CA LYS A 247 -5.70 1.20 2.84
C LYS A 247 -6.15 -0.27 2.82
N ILE A 248 -5.47 -1.08 2.03
CA ILE A 248 -5.61 -2.54 2.04
C ILE A 248 -4.52 -3.07 2.97
N VAL A 249 -4.91 -3.89 3.94
CA VAL A 249 -4.02 -4.47 4.94
C VAL A 249 -4.18 -5.99 4.98
N ALA A 250 -3.12 -6.70 5.30
CA ALA A 250 -3.11 -8.14 5.54
C ALA A 250 -2.16 -8.47 6.71
N PRO A 251 -2.46 -7.99 7.93
CA PRO A 251 -1.64 -8.25 9.09
C PRO A 251 -1.71 -9.73 9.53
N GLN A 252 -0.82 -10.12 10.44
CA GLN A 252 -0.94 -11.41 11.13
C GLN A 252 -2.18 -11.44 12.04
N LEU A 253 -2.57 -10.29 12.62
CA LEU A 253 -3.74 -10.14 13.46
C LEU A 253 -4.52 -8.87 13.10
N TYR A 254 -5.81 -9.02 12.82
CA TYR A 254 -6.74 -7.92 12.63
C TYR A 254 -7.86 -8.01 13.68
N VAL A 255 -7.95 -7.01 14.55
CA VAL A 255 -9.01 -6.92 15.58
C VAL A 255 -10.05 -5.91 15.11
N ALA A 256 -11.24 -6.38 14.74
CA ALA A 256 -12.37 -5.58 14.27
C ALA A 256 -13.34 -5.27 15.43
N VAL A 257 -13.39 -4.00 15.86
CA VAL A 257 -14.21 -3.57 17.01
C VAL A 257 -15.36 -2.70 16.55
N GLY A 258 -16.60 -3.14 16.73
CA GLY A 258 -17.79 -2.41 16.33
C GLY A 258 -17.91 -2.15 14.83
N ILE A 259 -17.31 -3.01 14.02
CA ILE A 259 -17.33 -2.98 12.55
C ILE A 259 -18.42 -3.92 12.05
N SER A 260 -19.27 -3.45 11.13
CA SER A 260 -20.38 -4.27 10.59
C SER A 260 -19.92 -5.36 9.62
N GLY A 261 -18.82 -5.18 8.91
CA GLY A 261 -18.38 -6.11 7.87
C GLY A 261 -19.01 -5.82 6.50
N ALA A 262 -19.25 -4.55 6.16
CA ALA A 262 -19.62 -4.17 4.81
C ALA A 262 -18.56 -4.64 3.81
N ILE A 263 -18.99 -5.08 2.61
CA ILE A 263 -18.11 -5.66 1.58
C ILE A 263 -16.92 -4.76 1.23
N GLN A 264 -17.11 -3.44 1.26
CA GLN A 264 -16.04 -2.48 0.98
C GLN A 264 -14.95 -2.47 2.07
N HIS A 265 -15.33 -2.73 3.34
CA HIS A 265 -14.37 -2.87 4.43
C HIS A 265 -13.66 -4.22 4.34
N LEU A 266 -14.42 -5.29 4.11
CA LEU A 266 -13.87 -6.64 3.95
C LEU A 266 -12.83 -6.71 2.83
N ALA A 267 -13.06 -6.03 1.72
CA ALA A 267 -12.10 -5.94 0.61
C ALA A 267 -10.72 -5.38 1.03
N GLY A 268 -10.65 -4.66 2.15
CA GLY A 268 -9.41 -4.09 2.67
C GLY A 268 -8.73 -4.89 3.76
N MET A 269 -9.36 -5.96 4.33
CA MET A 269 -8.75 -6.65 5.47
C MET A 269 -8.97 -8.18 5.50
N LYS A 270 -9.78 -8.73 4.61
CA LYS A 270 -10.13 -10.16 4.62
C LYS A 270 -8.94 -11.11 4.41
N ASP A 271 -7.84 -10.59 3.84
CA ASP A 271 -6.63 -11.37 3.61
C ASP A 271 -5.70 -11.39 4.85
N SER A 272 -6.14 -10.83 5.99
CA SER A 272 -5.46 -10.94 7.28
C SER A 272 -5.40 -12.41 7.73
N LYS A 273 -4.30 -12.81 8.39
CA LYS A 273 -4.09 -14.22 8.78
C LYS A 273 -5.04 -14.68 9.89
N VAL A 274 -5.27 -13.81 10.87
CA VAL A 274 -6.22 -14.04 11.96
C VAL A 274 -7.10 -12.80 12.08
N ILE A 275 -8.40 -13.00 12.06
CA ILE A 275 -9.40 -11.95 12.24
C ILE A 275 -10.18 -12.22 13.51
N VAL A 276 -10.12 -11.25 14.44
CA VAL A 276 -10.93 -11.24 15.67
C VAL A 276 -11.99 -10.17 15.53
N ALA A 277 -13.25 -10.50 15.75
CA ALA A 277 -14.37 -9.56 15.69
C ALA A 277 -15.06 -9.41 17.04
N ILE A 278 -15.30 -8.16 17.45
CA ILE A 278 -16.11 -7.80 18.63
C ILE A 278 -17.26 -6.94 18.16
N ASN A 279 -18.49 -7.43 18.27
CA ASN A 279 -19.70 -6.71 17.89
C ASN A 279 -20.86 -7.15 18.77
N LYS A 280 -21.77 -6.22 19.09
CA LYS A 280 -23.00 -6.53 19.84
C LYS A 280 -24.09 -7.23 19.00
N ASP A 281 -24.03 -7.07 17.67
CA ASP A 281 -24.94 -7.67 16.72
C ASP A 281 -24.37 -9.02 16.26
N ALA A 282 -25.02 -10.11 16.71
CA ALA A 282 -24.61 -11.48 16.37
C ALA A 282 -24.70 -11.80 14.86
N GLU A 283 -25.56 -11.05 14.15
CA GLU A 283 -25.78 -11.24 12.71
C GLU A 283 -24.89 -10.31 11.85
N ALA A 284 -23.98 -9.57 12.47
CA ALA A 284 -23.08 -8.68 11.73
C ALA A 284 -22.23 -9.47 10.73
N PRO A 285 -22.18 -9.06 9.44
CA PRO A 285 -21.42 -9.76 8.40
C PRO A 285 -19.92 -9.95 8.70
N ILE A 286 -19.36 -9.17 9.61
CA ILE A 286 -17.94 -9.31 10.03
C ILE A 286 -17.66 -10.70 10.61
N PHE A 287 -18.64 -11.32 11.28
CA PHE A 287 -18.50 -12.66 11.84
C PHE A 287 -18.38 -13.75 10.76
N GLY A 288 -18.85 -13.48 9.54
CA GLY A 288 -18.70 -14.39 8.41
C GLY A 288 -17.26 -14.55 7.90
N VAL A 289 -16.36 -13.65 8.29
CA VAL A 289 -14.92 -13.68 7.92
C VAL A 289 -14.00 -13.76 9.13
N ALA A 290 -14.55 -13.69 10.34
CA ALA A 290 -13.76 -13.74 11.58
C ALA A 290 -13.40 -15.18 11.95
N ASP A 291 -12.13 -15.40 12.32
CA ASP A 291 -11.66 -16.65 12.92
C ASP A 291 -12.16 -16.80 14.36
N TYR A 292 -12.25 -15.67 15.07
CA TYR A 292 -12.76 -15.58 16.43
C TYR A 292 -13.77 -14.44 16.54
N GLY A 293 -14.96 -14.73 17.01
CA GLY A 293 -16.04 -13.78 17.20
C GLY A 293 -16.48 -13.68 18.65
N LEU A 294 -16.60 -12.47 19.17
CA LEU A 294 -17.16 -12.17 20.47
C LEU A 294 -18.40 -11.29 20.34
N VAL A 295 -19.57 -11.85 20.62
CA VAL A 295 -20.82 -11.10 20.67
C VAL A 295 -20.93 -10.43 22.05
N ALA A 296 -20.53 -9.17 22.14
CA ALA A 296 -20.45 -8.44 23.39
C ALA A 296 -20.50 -6.93 23.19
N ASP A 297 -20.72 -6.21 24.30
CA ASP A 297 -20.51 -4.78 24.36
C ASP A 297 -19.01 -4.46 24.32
N LEU A 298 -18.59 -3.77 23.26
CA LEU A 298 -17.20 -3.43 23.02
C LEU A 298 -16.59 -2.56 24.14
N PHE A 299 -17.40 -1.73 24.81
CA PHE A 299 -16.93 -0.88 25.92
C PHE A 299 -16.57 -1.66 27.19
N LYS A 300 -17.02 -2.91 27.29
CA LYS A 300 -16.61 -3.86 28.33
C LYS A 300 -15.54 -4.80 27.84
N ALA A 301 -15.75 -5.41 26.67
CA ALA A 301 -14.89 -6.44 26.16
C ALA A 301 -13.48 -5.95 25.81
N VAL A 302 -13.33 -4.72 25.25
CA VAL A 302 -12.01 -4.20 24.87
C VAL A 302 -11.11 -3.92 26.08
N PRO A 303 -11.58 -3.24 27.17
CA PRO A 303 -10.79 -3.10 28.38
C PRO A 303 -10.44 -4.45 29.03
N GLU A 304 -11.41 -5.37 29.16
CA GLU A 304 -11.16 -6.70 29.72
C GLU A 304 -10.11 -7.49 28.91
N LEU A 305 -10.19 -7.45 27.58
CA LEU A 305 -9.18 -8.05 26.71
C LEU A 305 -7.81 -7.39 26.90
N THR A 306 -7.81 -6.06 27.02
CA THR A 306 -6.57 -5.31 27.24
C THR A 306 -5.93 -5.71 28.57
N ASP A 307 -6.69 -5.88 29.63
CA ASP A 307 -6.18 -6.27 30.95
C ASP A 307 -5.68 -7.73 30.99
N ALA A 308 -6.26 -8.59 30.15
CA ALA A 308 -5.90 -10.01 30.08
C ALA A 308 -4.63 -10.30 29.27
N LEU A 309 -4.16 -9.34 28.44
CA LEU A 309 -2.91 -9.39 27.68
C LEU A 309 -1.74 -8.80 28.47
#